data_9def9249999cef195d2f619b887ccf32
#
_entry.id   9def9249999cef195d2f619b887ccf32
#
_cell.length_a   1.000
_cell.length_b   1.000
_cell.length_c   1.000
_cell.angle_alpha   90.00
_cell.angle_beta   90.00
_cell.angle_gamma   90.00
#
_symmetry.space_group_name_H-M   'P 1'
#
loop_
_entity.id
_entity.type
_entity.pdbx_description
1 polymer ?
#
loop_
_entity_poly.entity_id
_entity_poly.type
_entity_poly.pdbx_seq_one_letter_code
_entity_poly.pdbx_strand_id
1 'polypeptide(L)'
;MGKRILILGAGFGGLAAANALRKNLSAEHRIVVLDRKNWFMMGLVKLWILEGSRKLEDSQTPLAGLSAKGIEVLNDEVIKIDTTASAIETRDNGKIEFDYLIVALGAELVPDRVPGFVGNGHNLYDPLQVPGIREKLLSMNGGKVAIAIMGMPYKCPPAPYEASIIISNILARAGAGNSQIDVYSPAPMAIPAAGPKLSATVVDTISQHGVRFNPLHKLKSVTESQLEFDNGVVKDYDLLIGIPPHRSPEVVRASGLTAGSDWVPIDKHTTRTSIHNVFAVGDVTEIKVGAIALPKAGIFAEEQGKVAAQQILNEIGIGPTAASFSGQGYCFMEVGNRQAGYLSADFYNKDGPSFNLDPPSEENYEKKLNFERTRIRDWLF
;
A
#
# COMPACT_ATOMS: atom_id res chain seq x y z
N MET A 1 -29.22 11.36 19.18
CA MET A 1 -29.35 11.63 17.72
C MET A 1 -28.24 10.86 17.02
N GLY A 2 -28.59 10.03 16.06
CA GLY A 2 -27.62 9.20 15.32
C GLY A 2 -26.58 10.06 14.60
N LYS A 3 -25.33 9.60 14.59
CA LYS A 3 -24.21 10.25 13.90
C LYS A 3 -24.00 9.66 12.51
N ARG A 4 -23.56 10.49 11.56
CA ARG A 4 -23.10 10.06 10.25
C ARG A 4 -21.57 10.05 10.23
N ILE A 5 -21.00 8.86 10.08
CA ILE A 5 -19.54 8.65 9.99
C ILE A 5 -19.25 8.28 8.53
N LEU A 6 -18.52 9.16 7.85
CA LEU A 6 -18.15 8.98 6.46
C LEU A 6 -16.70 8.49 6.37
N ILE A 7 -16.47 7.46 5.56
CA ILE A 7 -15.16 6.83 5.36
C ILE A 7 -14.86 6.89 3.87
N LEU A 8 -13.81 7.63 3.51
CA LEU A 8 -13.36 7.75 2.13
C LEU A 8 -12.29 6.71 1.83
N GLY A 9 -12.64 5.73 1.01
CA GLY A 9 -11.77 4.63 0.60
C GLY A 9 -12.07 3.32 1.32
N ALA A 10 -12.29 2.26 0.55
CA ALA A 10 -12.51 0.88 0.99
C ALA A 10 -11.20 0.06 0.93
N GLY A 11 -10.08 0.66 1.35
CA GLY A 11 -8.81 -0.01 1.56
C GLY A 11 -8.69 -0.62 2.96
N PHE A 12 -7.46 -1.01 3.35
CA PHE A 12 -7.19 -1.60 4.67
C PHE A 12 -7.70 -0.76 5.83
N GLY A 13 -7.37 0.54 5.84
CA GLY A 13 -7.76 1.44 6.92
C GLY A 13 -9.27 1.69 6.95
N GLY A 14 -9.88 1.92 5.79
CA GLY A 14 -11.31 2.19 5.72
C GLY A 14 -12.17 0.98 6.10
N LEU A 15 -11.85 -0.21 5.60
CA LEU A 15 -12.56 -1.44 5.94
C LEU A 15 -12.39 -1.80 7.42
N ALA A 16 -11.19 -1.67 7.97
CA ALA A 16 -10.93 -1.90 9.38
C ALA A 16 -11.74 -0.93 10.27
N ALA A 17 -11.75 0.36 9.91
CA ALA A 17 -12.52 1.38 10.63
C ALA A 17 -14.02 1.12 10.55
N ALA A 18 -14.56 0.83 9.36
CA ALA A 18 -15.99 0.59 9.15
C ALA A 18 -16.49 -0.60 9.99
N ASN A 19 -15.76 -1.72 9.96
CA ASN A 19 -16.11 -2.90 10.74
C ASN A 19 -15.96 -2.65 12.26
N ALA A 20 -14.92 -1.95 12.70
CA ALA A 20 -14.73 -1.61 14.12
C ALA A 20 -15.86 -0.70 14.63
N LEU A 21 -16.29 0.29 13.85
CA LEU A 21 -17.42 1.15 14.18
C LEU A 21 -18.73 0.35 14.23
N ARG A 22 -19.00 -0.45 13.19
CA ARG A 22 -20.27 -1.19 13.13
C ARG A 22 -20.45 -2.22 14.24
N LYS A 23 -19.35 -2.82 14.67
CA LYS A 23 -19.36 -3.76 15.80
C LYS A 23 -19.85 -3.13 17.12
N ASN A 24 -19.67 -1.83 17.29
CA ASN A 24 -19.89 -1.12 18.54
C ASN A 24 -21.05 -0.11 18.50
N LEU A 25 -21.46 0.33 17.31
CA LEU A 25 -22.53 1.33 17.13
C LEU A 25 -23.88 0.67 16.87
N SER A 26 -24.96 1.25 17.38
CA SER A 26 -26.32 0.86 17.02
C SER A 26 -26.69 1.30 15.59
N ALA A 27 -27.78 0.78 15.04
CA ALA A 27 -28.23 1.08 13.70
C ALA A 27 -28.68 2.57 13.51
N GLU A 28 -28.89 3.32 14.57
CA GLU A 28 -29.18 4.76 14.48
C GLU A 28 -28.02 5.59 13.96
N HIS A 29 -26.76 5.09 14.14
CA HIS A 29 -25.56 5.71 13.57
C HIS A 29 -25.32 5.16 12.17
N ARG A 30 -25.19 6.08 11.20
CA ARG A 30 -24.92 5.74 9.80
C ARG A 30 -23.40 5.67 9.57
N ILE A 31 -22.94 4.53 9.08
CA ILE A 31 -21.56 4.33 8.62
C ILE A 31 -21.61 4.19 7.11
N VAL A 32 -20.95 5.12 6.42
CA VAL A 32 -20.96 5.21 4.96
C VAL A 32 -19.52 5.05 4.47
N VAL A 33 -19.25 4.02 3.68
CA VAL A 33 -17.98 3.82 2.98
C VAL A 33 -18.13 4.25 1.54
N LEU A 34 -17.30 5.15 1.09
CA LEU A 34 -17.29 5.65 -0.29
C LEU A 34 -16.00 5.23 -0.99
N ASP A 35 -16.11 4.54 -2.12
CA ASP A 35 -14.97 4.19 -2.98
C ASP A 35 -15.41 4.20 -4.45
N ARG A 36 -14.50 4.64 -5.33
CA ARG A 36 -14.72 4.61 -6.78
C ARG A 36 -14.72 3.19 -7.36
N LYS A 37 -14.21 2.20 -6.62
CA LYS A 37 -14.29 0.78 -6.94
C LYS A 37 -15.37 0.13 -6.11
N ASN A 38 -16.09 -0.81 -6.70
CA ASN A 38 -17.10 -1.62 -6.01
C ASN A 38 -16.53 -2.96 -5.46
N TRP A 39 -15.20 -3.09 -5.45
CA TRP A 39 -14.48 -4.28 -4.99
C TRP A 39 -13.22 -3.93 -4.20
N PHE A 40 -12.84 -4.83 -3.31
CA PHE A 40 -11.56 -4.83 -2.61
C PHE A 40 -10.66 -5.94 -3.15
N MET A 41 -9.37 -5.65 -3.26
CA MET A 41 -8.32 -6.63 -3.53
C MET A 41 -7.14 -6.38 -2.59
N MET A 42 -6.70 -7.43 -1.92
CA MET A 42 -5.53 -7.37 -1.05
C MET A 42 -4.28 -7.02 -1.86
N GLY A 43 -3.50 -6.04 -1.40
CA GLY A 43 -2.36 -5.53 -2.17
C GLY A 43 -1.31 -6.58 -2.54
N LEU A 44 -1.06 -7.53 -1.64
CA LEU A 44 -0.08 -8.61 -1.83
C LEU A 44 -0.46 -9.61 -2.95
N VAL A 45 -1.73 -9.73 -3.29
CA VAL A 45 -2.24 -10.65 -4.33
C VAL A 45 -1.66 -10.33 -5.71
N LYS A 46 -1.24 -9.10 -5.96
CA LYS A 46 -0.54 -8.74 -7.21
C LYS A 46 0.70 -9.61 -7.49
N LEU A 47 1.42 -10.00 -6.44
CA LEU A 47 2.57 -10.88 -6.56
C LEU A 47 2.15 -12.31 -6.95
N TRP A 48 1.02 -12.80 -6.44
CA TRP A 48 0.46 -14.09 -6.83
C TRP A 48 -0.13 -14.09 -8.25
N ILE A 49 -0.66 -12.94 -8.70
CA ILE A 49 -1.06 -12.75 -10.10
C ILE A 49 0.18 -12.77 -11.00
N LEU A 50 1.26 -12.08 -10.60
CA LEU A 50 2.54 -12.10 -11.30
C LEU A 50 3.11 -13.52 -11.38
N GLU A 51 3.09 -14.27 -10.28
CA GLU A 51 3.50 -15.67 -10.24
C GLU A 51 2.62 -16.59 -11.10
N GLY A 52 1.32 -16.28 -11.20
CA GLY A 52 0.30 -17.04 -11.94
C GLY A 52 -0.49 -18.03 -11.09
N SER A 53 -0.36 -17.98 -9.76
CA SER A 53 -1.17 -18.79 -8.84
C SER A 53 -2.55 -18.18 -8.55
N ARG A 54 -2.79 -16.94 -8.97
CA ARG A 54 -4.08 -16.23 -8.88
C ARG A 54 -4.42 -15.54 -10.20
N LYS A 55 -5.71 -15.38 -10.47
CA LYS A 55 -6.22 -14.54 -11.53
C LYS A 55 -6.70 -13.21 -10.96
N LEU A 56 -6.67 -12.16 -11.78
CA LEU A 56 -7.09 -10.83 -11.36
C LEU A 56 -8.58 -10.80 -10.97
N GLU A 57 -9.43 -11.37 -11.80
CA GLU A 57 -10.89 -11.41 -11.61
C GLU A 57 -11.31 -12.18 -10.37
N ASP A 58 -10.60 -13.27 -10.04
CA ASP A 58 -10.87 -14.09 -8.84
C ASP A 58 -10.37 -13.43 -7.54
N SER A 59 -9.62 -12.35 -7.67
CA SER A 59 -8.98 -11.64 -6.55
C SER A 59 -9.72 -10.37 -6.14
N GLN A 60 -10.82 -10.03 -6.84
CA GLN A 60 -11.65 -8.86 -6.59
C GLN A 60 -12.88 -9.26 -5.78
N THR A 61 -12.90 -8.94 -4.49
CA THR A 61 -14.03 -9.25 -3.60
C THR A 61 -15.01 -8.09 -3.57
N PRO A 62 -16.30 -8.27 -3.95
CA PRO A 62 -17.28 -7.19 -3.95
C PRO A 62 -17.49 -6.54 -2.58
N LEU A 63 -17.60 -5.21 -2.55
CA LEU A 63 -17.90 -4.44 -1.33
C LEU A 63 -19.36 -4.58 -0.88
N ALA A 64 -20.24 -5.11 -1.72
CA ALA A 64 -21.66 -5.28 -1.43
C ALA A 64 -21.94 -6.09 -0.13
N GLY A 65 -21.02 -6.96 0.27
CA GLY A 65 -21.12 -7.70 1.54
C GLY A 65 -21.20 -6.81 2.79
N LEU A 66 -20.64 -5.60 2.74
CA LEU A 66 -20.72 -4.62 3.83
C LEU A 66 -22.17 -4.23 4.17
N SER A 67 -23.07 -4.23 3.19
CA SER A 67 -24.48 -3.86 3.38
C SER A 67 -25.19 -4.85 4.32
N ALA A 68 -24.84 -6.13 4.28
CA ALA A 68 -25.36 -7.15 5.19
C ALA A 68 -24.96 -6.90 6.65
N LYS A 69 -23.86 -6.17 6.86
CA LYS A 69 -23.39 -5.74 8.19
C LYS A 69 -24.01 -4.42 8.64
N GLY A 70 -24.86 -3.79 7.84
CA GLY A 70 -25.42 -2.46 8.12
C GLY A 70 -24.44 -1.31 7.90
N ILE A 71 -23.47 -1.50 6.99
CA ILE A 71 -22.56 -0.46 6.49
C ILE A 71 -23.01 -0.07 5.09
N GLU A 72 -23.33 1.20 4.90
CA GLU A 72 -23.73 1.74 3.60
C GLU A 72 -22.50 1.87 2.68
N VAL A 73 -22.63 1.42 1.44
CA VAL A 73 -21.55 1.52 0.44
C VAL A 73 -22.00 2.44 -0.69
N LEU A 74 -21.24 3.49 -0.93
CA LEU A 74 -21.41 4.37 -2.09
C LEU A 74 -20.27 4.12 -3.09
N ASN A 75 -20.61 3.58 -4.24
CA ASN A 75 -19.66 3.44 -5.34
C ASN A 75 -19.65 4.75 -6.14
N ASP A 76 -18.79 5.69 -5.73
CA ASP A 76 -18.68 7.02 -6.30
C ASP A 76 -17.27 7.59 -6.10
N GLU A 77 -16.95 8.67 -6.76
CA GLU A 77 -15.68 9.38 -6.63
C GLU A 77 -15.85 10.67 -5.83
N VAL A 78 -15.10 10.83 -4.75
CA VAL A 78 -15.01 12.10 -4.03
C VAL A 78 -14.20 13.08 -4.87
N ILE A 79 -14.81 14.23 -5.18
CA ILE A 79 -14.20 15.30 -6.00
C ILE A 79 -13.84 16.55 -5.18
N LYS A 80 -14.40 16.70 -3.96
CA LYS A 80 -14.04 17.77 -3.03
C LYS A 80 -14.26 17.34 -1.58
N ILE A 81 -13.37 17.75 -0.71
CA ILE A 81 -13.48 17.61 0.75
C ILE A 81 -13.50 19.04 1.33
N ASP A 82 -14.61 19.41 1.95
CA ASP A 82 -14.79 20.71 2.63
C ASP A 82 -14.88 20.47 4.13
N THR A 83 -13.75 20.59 4.80
CA THR A 83 -13.66 20.36 6.25
C THR A 83 -14.33 21.48 7.07
N THR A 84 -14.46 22.68 6.53
CA THR A 84 -15.13 23.81 7.19
C THR A 84 -16.64 23.60 7.21
N ALA A 85 -17.20 23.13 6.09
CA ALA A 85 -18.62 22.82 5.99
C ALA A 85 -18.99 21.43 6.54
N SER A 86 -18.02 20.64 7.00
CA SER A 86 -18.18 19.22 7.36
C SER A 86 -18.93 18.43 6.29
N ALA A 87 -18.49 18.56 5.04
CA ALA A 87 -19.12 17.93 3.88
C ALA A 87 -18.09 17.52 2.82
N ILE A 88 -18.49 16.59 1.99
CA ILE A 88 -17.80 16.28 0.73
C ILE A 88 -18.71 16.53 -0.46
N GLU A 89 -18.11 16.64 -1.64
CA GLU A 89 -18.82 16.55 -2.92
C GLU A 89 -18.35 15.30 -3.66
N THR A 90 -19.31 14.58 -4.23
CA THR A 90 -19.05 13.40 -5.03
C THR A 90 -19.50 13.63 -6.47
N ARG A 91 -18.99 12.83 -7.40
CA ARG A 91 -19.26 12.98 -8.82
C ARG A 91 -20.75 12.81 -9.15
N ASP A 92 -21.37 11.77 -8.60
CA ASP A 92 -22.71 11.33 -9.00
C ASP A 92 -23.79 11.61 -7.94
N ASN A 93 -23.42 11.65 -6.64
CA ASN A 93 -24.38 11.82 -5.54
C ASN A 93 -24.37 13.23 -4.91
N GLY A 94 -23.56 14.15 -5.45
CA GLY A 94 -23.52 15.54 -4.99
C GLY A 94 -22.94 15.71 -3.58
N LYS A 95 -23.51 16.64 -2.79
CA LYS A 95 -23.03 16.99 -1.47
C LYS A 95 -23.48 15.98 -0.40
N ILE A 96 -22.53 15.51 0.42
CA ILE A 96 -22.78 14.60 1.55
C ILE A 96 -22.15 15.21 2.81
N GLU A 97 -22.95 15.47 3.83
CA GLU A 97 -22.51 15.99 5.13
C GLU A 97 -22.10 14.85 6.06
N PHE A 98 -21.20 15.13 7.00
CA PHE A 98 -20.73 14.18 8.00
C PHE A 98 -20.62 14.82 9.40
N ASP A 99 -20.81 14.01 10.44
CA ASP A 99 -20.39 14.34 11.81
C ASP A 99 -18.91 14.03 12.00
N TYR A 100 -18.45 12.88 11.46
CA TYR A 100 -17.04 12.43 11.48
C TYR A 100 -16.61 11.98 10.09
N LEU A 101 -15.35 12.28 9.78
CA LEU A 101 -14.72 11.88 8.52
C LEU A 101 -13.46 11.05 8.79
N ILE A 102 -13.33 9.91 8.09
CA ILE A 102 -12.09 9.13 8.03
C ILE A 102 -11.59 9.15 6.59
N VAL A 103 -10.44 9.79 6.35
CA VAL A 103 -9.78 9.84 5.05
C VAL A 103 -8.85 8.63 4.93
N ALA A 104 -9.26 7.62 4.17
CA ALA A 104 -8.56 6.35 3.95
C ALA A 104 -8.25 6.09 2.46
N LEU A 105 -8.07 7.17 1.68
CA LEU A 105 -7.94 7.12 0.22
C LEU A 105 -6.60 6.57 -0.28
N GLY A 106 -5.67 6.25 0.64
CA GLY A 106 -4.39 5.66 0.30
C GLY A 106 -3.47 6.61 -0.46
N ALA A 107 -2.64 6.03 -1.34
CA ALA A 107 -1.68 6.78 -2.15
C ALA A 107 -1.99 6.63 -3.64
N GLU A 108 -1.95 7.74 -4.36
CA GLU A 108 -2.01 7.82 -5.81
C GLU A 108 -0.64 7.53 -6.42
N LEU A 109 -0.63 6.77 -7.52
CA LEU A 109 0.57 6.52 -8.33
C LEU A 109 0.67 7.59 -9.42
N VAL A 110 1.87 8.14 -9.60
CA VAL A 110 2.09 9.24 -10.55
C VAL A 110 3.15 8.85 -11.59
N PRO A 111 2.82 7.92 -12.51
CA PRO A 111 3.79 7.41 -13.49
C PRO A 111 4.31 8.51 -14.43
N ASP A 112 3.49 9.54 -14.73
CA ASP A 112 3.85 10.67 -15.59
C ASP A 112 4.97 11.55 -15.04
N ARG A 113 5.30 11.43 -13.75
CA ARG A 113 6.45 12.14 -13.15
C ARG A 113 7.81 11.65 -13.66
N VAL A 114 7.83 10.48 -14.30
CA VAL A 114 9.05 9.96 -14.95
C VAL A 114 8.83 9.99 -16.46
N PRO A 115 9.45 10.94 -17.17
CA PRO A 115 9.31 11.09 -18.60
C PRO A 115 9.58 9.79 -19.36
N GLY A 116 8.69 9.41 -20.26
CA GLY A 116 8.81 8.21 -21.10
C GLY A 116 8.43 6.89 -20.41
N PHE A 117 8.16 6.85 -19.10
CA PHE A 117 7.76 5.60 -18.46
C PHE A 117 6.40 5.09 -18.96
N VAL A 118 5.43 6.00 -19.06
CA VAL A 118 4.13 5.66 -19.67
C VAL A 118 4.34 5.36 -21.16
N GLY A 119 4.03 4.12 -21.56
CA GLY A 119 4.24 3.64 -22.92
C GLY A 119 5.47 2.74 -23.10
N ASN A 120 6.51 2.88 -22.26
CA ASN A 120 7.72 2.04 -22.35
C ASN A 120 7.90 1.09 -21.14
N GLY A 121 7.21 1.33 -20.02
CA GLY A 121 7.30 0.51 -18.82
C GLY A 121 5.95 -0.03 -18.36
N HIS A 122 6.00 -0.97 -17.43
CA HIS A 122 4.83 -1.59 -16.81
C HIS A 122 4.80 -1.26 -15.33
N ASN A 123 3.64 -0.82 -14.83
CA ASN A 123 3.45 -0.49 -13.42
C ASN A 123 3.11 -1.75 -12.61
N LEU A 124 4.04 -2.21 -11.77
CA LEU A 124 3.84 -3.37 -10.89
C LEU A 124 2.70 -3.16 -9.87
N TYR A 125 2.41 -1.91 -9.52
CA TYR A 125 1.42 -1.59 -8.51
C TYR A 125 0.02 -1.34 -9.07
N ASP A 126 -0.13 -1.33 -10.39
CA ASP A 126 -1.42 -1.35 -11.07
C ASP A 126 -1.84 -2.81 -11.33
N PRO A 127 -2.88 -3.32 -10.64
CA PRO A 127 -3.31 -4.71 -10.79
C PRO A 127 -3.73 -5.06 -12.23
N LEU A 128 -4.16 -4.08 -13.01
CA LEU A 128 -4.56 -4.29 -14.41
C LEU A 128 -3.37 -4.55 -15.33
N GLN A 129 -2.16 -4.11 -14.96
CA GLN A 129 -0.95 -4.31 -15.77
C GLN A 129 -0.18 -5.59 -15.40
N VAL A 130 -0.41 -6.15 -14.21
CA VAL A 130 0.36 -7.31 -13.73
C VAL A 130 0.22 -8.55 -14.62
N PRO A 131 -0.96 -8.92 -15.15
CA PRO A 131 -1.07 -10.02 -16.10
C PRO A 131 -0.19 -9.84 -17.34
N GLY A 132 -0.16 -8.64 -17.92
CA GLY A 132 0.68 -8.32 -19.09
C GLY A 132 2.18 -8.37 -18.78
N ILE A 133 2.60 -8.02 -17.55
CA ILE A 133 3.99 -8.22 -17.11
C ILE A 133 4.35 -9.71 -17.16
N ARG A 134 3.49 -10.57 -16.61
CA ARG A 134 3.68 -12.01 -16.63
C ARG A 134 3.77 -12.57 -18.04
N GLU A 135 2.87 -12.18 -18.95
CA GLU A 135 2.87 -12.62 -20.34
C GLU A 135 4.19 -12.28 -21.06
N LYS A 136 4.69 -11.05 -20.83
CA LYS A 136 5.99 -10.63 -21.37
C LYS A 136 7.13 -11.47 -20.83
N LEU A 137 7.19 -11.72 -19.51
CA LEU A 137 8.21 -12.56 -18.89
C LEU A 137 8.20 -13.99 -19.47
N LEU A 138 7.03 -14.57 -19.69
CA LEU A 138 6.89 -15.93 -20.25
C LEU A 138 7.29 -16.00 -21.73
N SER A 139 7.26 -14.89 -22.46
CA SER A 139 7.66 -14.82 -23.88
C SER A 139 9.14 -14.49 -24.08
N MET A 140 9.87 -14.13 -23.01
CA MET A 140 11.28 -13.80 -23.10
C MET A 140 12.13 -15.06 -23.35
N ASN A 141 13.20 -14.88 -24.13
CA ASN A 141 14.23 -15.89 -24.37
C ASN A 141 15.61 -15.35 -23.96
N GLY A 142 15.70 -14.88 -22.71
CA GLY A 142 16.85 -14.14 -22.19
C GLY A 142 16.61 -12.62 -22.24
N GLY A 143 17.63 -11.83 -21.91
CA GLY A 143 17.58 -10.37 -21.95
C GLY A 143 17.72 -9.70 -20.61
N LYS A 144 17.41 -8.39 -20.57
CA LYS A 144 17.63 -7.51 -19.41
C LYS A 144 16.28 -7.06 -18.84
N VAL A 145 15.96 -7.50 -17.64
CA VAL A 145 14.78 -7.05 -16.89
C VAL A 145 15.21 -5.99 -15.88
N ALA A 146 14.65 -4.81 -15.98
CA ALA A 146 14.86 -3.70 -15.03
C ALA A 146 13.63 -3.53 -14.14
N ILE A 147 13.82 -3.55 -12.82
CA ILE A 147 12.82 -3.20 -11.82
C ILE A 147 13.22 -1.86 -11.24
N ALA A 148 12.46 -0.79 -11.48
CA ALA A 148 12.83 0.55 -11.07
C ALA A 148 11.89 1.11 -9.99
N ILE A 149 12.43 1.38 -8.80
CA ILE A 149 11.76 2.17 -7.77
C ILE A 149 11.98 3.64 -8.12
N MET A 150 10.91 4.34 -8.53
CA MET A 150 11.01 5.66 -9.14
C MET A 150 10.84 6.81 -8.14
N GLY A 151 10.47 6.53 -6.91
CA GLY A 151 10.29 7.55 -5.88
C GLY A 151 10.14 6.98 -4.48
N MET A 152 10.40 7.85 -3.49
CA MET A 152 10.27 7.55 -2.07
C MET A 152 9.35 8.58 -1.41
N PRO A 153 8.54 8.20 -0.40
CA PRO A 153 8.22 6.83 -0.01
C PRO A 153 7.30 6.14 -1.02
N TYR A 154 7.29 4.81 -1.01
CA TYR A 154 6.34 3.99 -1.75
C TYR A 154 5.69 2.95 -0.81
N LYS A 155 4.52 2.43 -1.17
CA LYS A 155 3.80 1.45 -0.36
C LYS A 155 4.38 0.06 -0.51
N CYS A 156 4.28 -0.75 0.58
CA CYS A 156 4.79 -2.11 0.65
C CYS A 156 6.28 -2.23 0.27
N PRO A 157 7.20 -1.72 1.12
CA PRO A 157 8.64 -1.67 0.82
C PRO A 157 9.29 -2.99 0.39
N PRO A 158 8.90 -4.19 0.87
CA PRO A 158 9.45 -5.46 0.39
C PRO A 158 9.01 -5.86 -1.02
N ALA A 159 7.86 -5.37 -1.51
CA ALA A 159 7.24 -5.88 -2.74
C ALA A 159 8.12 -5.84 -4.01
N PRO A 160 8.97 -4.82 -4.28
CA PRO A 160 9.87 -4.85 -5.42
C PRO A 160 10.88 -6.00 -5.37
N TYR A 161 11.36 -6.33 -4.17
CA TYR A 161 12.33 -7.40 -3.93
C TYR A 161 11.67 -8.78 -4.02
N GLU A 162 10.47 -8.95 -3.45
CA GLU A 162 9.64 -10.15 -3.66
C GLU A 162 9.36 -10.37 -5.15
N ALA A 163 8.95 -9.32 -5.87
CA ALA A 163 8.70 -9.38 -7.31
C ALA A 163 9.95 -9.81 -8.08
N SER A 164 11.14 -9.33 -7.71
CA SER A 164 12.40 -9.69 -8.39
C SER A 164 12.70 -11.18 -8.27
N ILE A 165 12.44 -11.79 -7.12
CA ILE A 165 12.59 -13.24 -6.89
C ILE A 165 11.55 -14.02 -7.72
N ILE A 166 10.29 -13.59 -7.69
CA ILE A 166 9.22 -14.21 -8.49
C ILE A 166 9.55 -14.15 -9.98
N ILE A 167 10.05 -13.01 -10.47
CA ILE A 167 10.47 -12.81 -11.85
C ILE A 167 11.61 -13.77 -12.22
N SER A 168 12.63 -13.89 -11.37
CA SER A 168 13.72 -14.85 -11.57
C SER A 168 13.19 -16.28 -11.72
N ASN A 169 12.26 -16.68 -10.85
CA ASN A 169 11.65 -18.01 -10.89
C ASN A 169 10.80 -18.22 -12.16
N ILE A 170 10.07 -17.20 -12.62
CA ILE A 170 9.28 -17.27 -13.88
C ILE A 170 10.22 -17.47 -15.07
N LEU A 171 11.27 -16.66 -15.18
CA LEU A 171 12.23 -16.72 -16.28
C LEU A 171 12.98 -18.07 -16.30
N ALA A 172 13.38 -18.59 -15.15
CA ALA A 172 14.01 -19.91 -15.03
C ALA A 172 13.07 -21.03 -15.55
N ARG A 173 11.81 -21.01 -15.15
CA ARG A 173 10.80 -21.98 -15.61
C ARG A 173 10.47 -21.84 -17.10
N ALA A 174 10.54 -20.63 -17.65
CA ALA A 174 10.32 -20.36 -19.07
C ALA A 174 11.53 -20.69 -19.98
N GLY A 175 12.65 -21.14 -19.41
CA GLY A 175 13.88 -21.41 -20.16
C GLY A 175 14.75 -20.18 -20.42
N ALA A 176 14.41 -19.03 -19.85
CA ALA A 176 15.10 -17.75 -19.96
C ALA A 176 15.95 -17.42 -18.70
N GLY A 177 16.43 -18.44 -18.00
CA GLY A 177 17.18 -18.28 -16.75
C GLY A 177 18.55 -17.58 -16.88
N ASN A 178 19.00 -17.33 -18.12
CA ASN A 178 20.17 -16.50 -18.42
C ASN A 178 19.87 -15.01 -18.47
N SER A 179 18.63 -14.58 -18.20
CA SER A 179 18.25 -13.16 -18.14
C SER A 179 18.96 -12.45 -17.00
N GLN A 180 19.36 -11.21 -17.28
CA GLN A 180 19.89 -10.31 -16.26
C GLN A 180 18.74 -9.58 -15.58
N ILE A 181 18.69 -9.59 -14.25
CA ILE A 181 17.64 -8.92 -13.47
C ILE A 181 18.29 -7.88 -12.56
N ASP A 182 17.89 -6.62 -12.72
CA ASP A 182 18.40 -5.49 -11.95
C ASP A 182 17.27 -4.78 -11.21
N VAL A 183 17.45 -4.54 -9.91
CA VAL A 183 16.61 -3.65 -9.11
C VAL A 183 17.35 -2.33 -8.93
N TYR A 184 16.76 -1.24 -9.39
CA TYR A 184 17.27 0.14 -9.25
C TYR A 184 16.48 0.88 -8.18
N SER A 185 17.18 1.54 -7.26
CA SER A 185 16.56 2.31 -6.18
C SER A 185 17.21 3.69 -6.02
N PRO A 186 16.41 4.76 -5.81
CA PRO A 186 16.97 6.07 -5.47
C PRO A 186 17.62 6.10 -4.08
N ALA A 187 17.26 5.15 -3.21
CA ALA A 187 17.77 5.07 -1.85
C ALA A 187 19.17 4.40 -1.80
N PRO A 188 19.97 4.69 -0.76
CA PRO A 188 21.30 4.09 -0.59
C PRO A 188 21.25 2.62 -0.13
N MET A 189 20.09 2.12 0.29
CA MET A 189 19.88 0.74 0.75
C MET A 189 18.47 0.25 0.39
N ALA A 190 18.24 -1.05 0.46
CA ALA A 190 17.01 -1.68 -0.03
C ALA A 190 15.74 -1.18 0.69
N ILE A 191 15.71 -1.25 2.03
CA ILE A 191 14.58 -0.80 2.85
C ILE A 191 15.11 0.17 3.93
N PRO A 192 15.28 1.48 3.60
CA PRO A 192 15.91 2.43 4.53
C PRO A 192 15.26 2.49 5.91
N ALA A 193 13.93 2.43 5.96
CA ALA A 193 13.19 2.48 7.23
C ALA A 193 13.48 1.29 8.16
N ALA A 194 13.97 0.17 7.63
CA ALA A 194 14.31 -1.03 8.39
C ALA A 194 15.80 -1.10 8.79
N GLY A 195 16.58 -0.08 8.39
CA GLY A 195 17.99 0.05 8.73
C GLY A 195 18.93 -0.83 7.92
N PRO A 196 20.27 -0.67 8.12
CA PRO A 196 21.28 -1.26 7.25
C PRO A 196 21.33 -2.80 7.34
N LYS A 197 21.17 -3.37 8.54
CA LYS A 197 21.27 -4.82 8.75
C LYS A 197 20.18 -5.57 7.97
N LEU A 198 18.93 -5.16 8.11
CA LEU A 198 17.83 -5.80 7.41
C LEU A 198 17.89 -5.53 5.89
N SER A 199 18.29 -4.32 5.49
CA SER A 199 18.50 -4.01 4.07
C SER A 199 19.57 -4.90 3.44
N ALA A 200 20.66 -5.19 4.15
CA ALA A 200 21.68 -6.13 3.68
C ALA A 200 21.11 -7.54 3.53
N THR A 201 20.36 -8.04 4.51
CA THR A 201 19.70 -9.37 4.42
C THR A 201 18.78 -9.45 3.20
N VAL A 202 18.03 -8.39 2.88
CA VAL A 202 17.17 -8.36 1.68
C VAL A 202 18.02 -8.43 0.41
N VAL A 203 19.12 -7.68 0.33
CA VAL A 203 20.04 -7.70 -0.83
C VAL A 203 20.68 -9.08 -0.99
N ASP A 204 21.14 -9.69 0.09
CA ASP A 204 21.71 -11.05 0.07
C ASP A 204 20.68 -12.07 -0.42
N THR A 205 19.43 -11.96 0.05
CA THR A 205 18.35 -12.84 -0.37
C THR A 205 18.08 -12.75 -1.87
N ILE A 206 17.92 -11.54 -2.42
CA ILE A 206 17.69 -11.42 -3.86
C ILE A 206 18.90 -11.83 -4.69
N SER A 207 20.11 -11.60 -4.19
CA SER A 207 21.36 -12.00 -4.87
C SER A 207 21.46 -13.51 -5.03
N GLN A 208 20.99 -14.31 -4.07
CA GLN A 208 20.90 -15.77 -4.16
C GLN A 208 19.98 -16.24 -5.30
N HIS A 209 19.08 -15.37 -5.77
CA HIS A 209 18.22 -15.60 -6.92
C HIS A 209 18.74 -14.95 -8.21
N GLY A 210 20.02 -14.55 -8.25
CA GLY A 210 20.62 -13.95 -9.44
C GLY A 210 20.22 -12.50 -9.72
N VAL A 211 19.57 -11.82 -8.76
CA VAL A 211 19.12 -10.43 -8.91
C VAL A 211 20.17 -9.48 -8.35
N ARG A 212 20.47 -8.39 -9.09
CA ARG A 212 21.41 -7.36 -8.67
C ARG A 212 20.67 -6.15 -8.11
N PHE A 213 21.11 -5.62 -6.98
CA PHE A 213 20.62 -4.39 -6.39
C PHE A 213 21.54 -3.21 -6.76
N ASN A 214 20.97 -2.15 -7.31
CA ASN A 214 21.65 -0.94 -7.73
C ASN A 214 21.12 0.27 -6.91
N PRO A 215 21.78 0.62 -5.78
CA PRO A 215 21.39 1.79 -4.98
C PRO A 215 21.77 3.10 -5.66
N LEU A 216 21.20 4.22 -5.20
CA LEU A 216 21.49 5.58 -5.67
C LEU A 216 21.26 5.77 -7.18
N HIS A 217 20.30 5.02 -7.73
CA HIS A 217 19.86 5.11 -9.12
C HIS A 217 18.43 5.65 -9.18
N LYS A 218 18.28 6.97 -9.06
CA LYS A 218 16.97 7.62 -9.24
C LYS A 218 16.71 7.80 -10.73
N LEU A 219 15.65 7.16 -11.21
CA LEU A 219 15.27 7.19 -12.61
C LEU A 219 14.83 8.61 -13.02
N LYS A 220 15.49 9.16 -14.05
CA LYS A 220 15.25 10.49 -14.59
C LYS A 220 14.33 10.44 -15.80
N SER A 221 14.61 9.54 -16.74
CA SER A 221 13.82 9.37 -17.96
C SER A 221 13.96 7.96 -18.54
N VAL A 222 13.03 7.60 -19.41
CA VAL A 222 12.94 6.31 -20.09
C VAL A 222 12.76 6.53 -21.60
N THR A 223 13.48 5.78 -22.40
CA THR A 223 13.22 5.60 -23.84
C THR A 223 12.75 4.18 -24.10
N GLU A 224 12.52 3.79 -25.34
CA GLU A 224 12.10 2.44 -25.72
C GLU A 224 13.05 1.33 -25.24
N SER A 225 14.35 1.64 -25.10
CA SER A 225 15.38 0.64 -24.77
C SER A 225 16.36 1.07 -23.67
N GLN A 226 16.25 2.29 -23.15
CA GLN A 226 17.23 2.84 -22.20
C GLN A 226 16.59 3.53 -21.02
N LEU A 227 17.24 3.37 -19.86
CA LEU A 227 17.00 4.09 -18.62
C LEU A 227 18.10 5.12 -18.41
N GLU A 228 17.74 6.37 -18.21
CA GLU A 228 18.65 7.44 -17.78
C GLU A 228 18.41 7.74 -16.30
N PHE A 229 19.48 7.78 -15.51
CA PHE A 229 19.43 8.08 -14.08
C PHE A 229 20.00 9.47 -13.76
N ASP A 230 19.56 10.08 -12.65
CA ASP A 230 20.01 11.42 -12.19
C ASP A 230 21.54 11.49 -11.97
N ASN A 231 22.20 10.36 -11.69
CA ASN A 231 23.64 10.24 -11.52
C ASN A 231 24.41 10.16 -12.86
N GLY A 232 23.74 10.31 -14.00
CA GLY A 232 24.32 10.27 -15.34
C GLY A 232 24.54 8.85 -15.90
N VAL A 233 24.20 7.81 -15.16
CA VAL A 233 24.28 6.41 -15.66
C VAL A 233 23.16 6.17 -16.65
N VAL A 234 23.48 5.46 -17.75
CA VAL A 234 22.51 4.95 -18.73
C VAL A 234 22.59 3.43 -18.74
N LYS A 235 21.45 2.77 -18.80
CA LYS A 235 21.32 1.30 -18.85
C LYS A 235 20.32 0.88 -19.91
N ASP A 236 20.66 -0.11 -20.71
CA ASP A 236 19.71 -0.75 -21.60
C ASP A 236 18.83 -1.73 -20.86
N TYR A 237 17.60 -1.91 -21.37
CA TYR A 237 16.65 -2.91 -20.88
C TYR A 237 15.82 -3.48 -22.04
N ASP A 238 15.29 -4.69 -21.85
CA ASP A 238 14.32 -5.33 -22.74
C ASP A 238 12.91 -5.34 -22.12
N LEU A 239 12.82 -5.36 -20.77
CA LEU A 239 11.58 -5.22 -20.03
C LEU A 239 11.77 -4.30 -18.83
N LEU A 240 10.98 -3.22 -18.75
CA LEU A 240 10.95 -2.31 -17.62
C LEU A 240 9.69 -2.53 -16.78
N ILE A 241 9.89 -2.81 -15.49
CA ILE A 241 8.86 -2.94 -14.47
C ILE A 241 9.08 -1.84 -13.44
N GLY A 242 8.13 -0.92 -13.32
CA GLY A 242 8.28 0.26 -12.49
C GLY A 242 7.41 0.25 -11.24
N ILE A 243 7.93 0.89 -10.19
CA ILE A 243 7.16 1.32 -9.03
C ILE A 243 7.09 2.86 -9.11
N PRO A 244 6.01 3.44 -9.66
CA PRO A 244 5.89 4.89 -9.86
C PRO A 244 5.99 5.68 -8.56
N PRO A 245 6.34 6.97 -8.63
CA PRO A 245 6.25 7.85 -7.47
C PRO A 245 4.84 7.86 -6.88
N HIS A 246 4.76 8.01 -5.57
CA HIS A 246 3.51 8.05 -4.82
C HIS A 246 3.27 9.45 -4.25
N ARG A 247 2.01 9.81 -4.11
CA ARG A 247 1.55 11.01 -3.38
C ARG A 247 0.16 10.78 -2.80
N SER A 248 -0.29 11.64 -1.89
CA SER A 248 -1.71 11.62 -1.51
C SER A 248 -2.57 12.04 -2.70
N PRO A 249 -3.83 11.54 -2.79
CA PRO A 249 -4.74 11.90 -3.88
C PRO A 249 -4.96 13.41 -4.00
N GLU A 250 -5.19 13.90 -5.23
CA GLU A 250 -5.37 15.32 -5.52
C GLU A 250 -6.46 15.96 -4.66
N VAL A 251 -7.61 15.29 -4.51
CA VAL A 251 -8.72 15.75 -3.69
C VAL A 251 -8.34 16.00 -2.23
N VAL A 252 -7.41 15.22 -1.70
CA VAL A 252 -6.90 15.39 -0.32
C VAL A 252 -5.95 16.58 -0.25
N ARG A 253 -5.09 16.76 -1.24
CA ARG A 253 -4.17 17.91 -1.29
C ARG A 253 -4.93 19.22 -1.49
N ALA A 254 -5.93 19.22 -2.37
CA ALA A 254 -6.79 20.37 -2.62
C ALA A 254 -7.65 20.76 -1.42
N SER A 255 -7.93 19.83 -0.49
CA SER A 255 -8.69 20.12 0.74
C SER A 255 -7.90 20.89 1.81
N GLY A 256 -6.58 21.05 1.64
CA GLY A 256 -5.68 21.65 2.63
C GLY A 256 -5.25 20.70 3.77
N LEU A 257 -5.74 19.47 3.84
CA LEU A 257 -5.41 18.51 4.89
C LEU A 257 -3.92 18.13 4.92
N THR A 258 -3.20 18.29 3.81
CA THR A 258 -1.77 17.99 3.72
C THR A 258 -0.88 19.11 4.29
N ALA A 259 -1.44 20.25 4.68
CA ALA A 259 -0.71 21.40 5.19
C ALA A 259 0.51 21.81 4.31
N GLY A 260 0.37 21.68 2.98
CA GLY A 260 1.40 22.02 2.00
C GLY A 260 2.44 20.91 1.75
N SER A 261 2.32 19.73 2.38
CA SER A 261 3.16 18.56 2.10
C SER A 261 2.51 17.63 1.06
N ASP A 262 3.20 16.55 0.69
CA ASP A 262 2.62 15.50 -0.17
C ASP A 262 1.65 14.58 0.60
N TRP A 263 1.63 14.62 1.95
CA TRP A 263 0.91 13.67 2.82
C TRP A 263 0.16 14.39 3.93
N VAL A 264 -0.88 13.75 4.49
CA VAL A 264 -1.63 14.29 5.62
C VAL A 264 -0.85 14.08 6.92
N PRO A 265 -0.42 15.15 7.60
CA PRO A 265 0.15 15.01 8.94
C PRO A 265 -0.95 14.65 9.93
N ILE A 266 -0.69 13.65 10.77
CA ILE A 266 -1.61 13.19 11.80
C ILE A 266 -0.92 13.07 13.15
N ASP A 267 -1.69 13.12 14.22
CA ASP A 267 -1.21 12.69 15.53
C ASP A 267 -0.89 11.20 15.48
N LYS A 268 0.34 10.85 15.85
CA LYS A 268 0.87 9.50 15.69
C LYS A 268 0.18 8.44 16.57
N HIS A 269 -0.55 8.85 17.60
CA HIS A 269 -1.23 7.95 18.51
C HIS A 269 -2.72 7.85 18.25
N THR A 270 -3.36 8.96 17.87
CA THR A 270 -4.82 9.03 17.69
C THR A 270 -5.28 9.03 16.25
N THR A 271 -4.35 9.17 15.29
CA THR A 271 -4.62 9.32 13.85
C THR A 271 -5.43 10.56 13.46
N ARG A 272 -5.59 11.48 14.40
CA ARG A 272 -6.35 12.72 14.22
C ARG A 272 -5.56 13.71 13.34
N THR A 273 -6.26 14.40 12.47
CA THR A 273 -5.69 15.55 11.74
C THR A 273 -5.76 16.82 12.60
N SER A 274 -5.37 17.96 12.04
CA SER A 274 -5.58 19.27 12.70
C SER A 274 -7.06 19.67 12.85
N ILE A 275 -7.97 18.98 12.17
CA ILE A 275 -9.42 19.22 12.21
C ILE A 275 -10.06 18.20 13.15
N HIS A 276 -10.79 18.71 14.15
CA HIS A 276 -11.27 17.92 15.30
C HIS A 276 -12.02 16.63 14.91
N ASN A 277 -12.95 16.70 13.97
CA ASN A 277 -13.80 15.59 13.56
C ASN A 277 -13.29 14.86 12.31
N VAL A 278 -12.01 15.09 11.91
CA VAL A 278 -11.40 14.49 10.74
C VAL A 278 -10.18 13.67 11.12
N PHE A 279 -10.21 12.40 10.76
CA PHE A 279 -9.12 11.45 10.91
C PHE A 279 -8.54 11.10 9.55
N ALA A 280 -7.27 10.75 9.48
CA ALA A 280 -6.68 10.19 8.28
C ALA A 280 -5.88 8.93 8.62
N VAL A 281 -5.96 7.91 7.77
CA VAL A 281 -5.38 6.59 8.03
C VAL A 281 -4.75 5.97 6.79
N GLY A 282 -3.68 5.22 6.99
CA GLY A 282 -2.98 4.48 5.93
C GLY A 282 -2.08 5.35 5.07
N ASP A 283 -1.91 4.93 3.82
CA ASP A 283 -0.87 5.47 2.94
C ASP A 283 -1.03 6.96 2.60
N VAL A 284 -2.21 7.55 2.82
CA VAL A 284 -2.47 8.98 2.67
C VAL A 284 -1.76 9.83 3.72
N THR A 285 -1.34 9.23 4.83
CA THR A 285 -0.77 9.92 6.00
C THR A 285 0.75 9.95 6.02
N GLU A 286 1.30 10.89 6.79
CA GLU A 286 2.70 10.88 7.21
C GLU A 286 2.81 10.86 8.74
N ILE A 287 3.55 9.89 9.26
CA ILE A 287 3.96 9.83 10.66
C ILE A 287 5.49 9.83 10.71
N LYS A 288 6.06 10.86 11.32
CA LYS A 288 7.50 10.96 11.52
C LYS A 288 7.91 10.30 12.84
N VAL A 289 8.92 9.45 12.78
CA VAL A 289 9.52 8.77 13.94
C VAL A 289 11.02 9.08 13.92
N GLY A 290 11.41 10.14 14.64
CA GLY A 290 12.77 10.67 14.56
C GLY A 290 13.09 11.12 13.11
N ALA A 291 14.17 10.60 12.55
CA ALA A 291 14.63 10.92 11.21
C ALA A 291 13.95 10.10 10.09
N ILE A 292 13.12 9.12 10.42
CA ILE A 292 12.44 8.26 9.45
C ILE A 292 10.94 8.51 9.46
N ALA A 293 10.27 8.19 8.36
CA ALA A 293 8.82 8.13 8.29
C ALA A 293 8.34 6.68 8.44
N LEU A 294 7.19 6.49 9.09
CA LEU A 294 6.52 5.20 9.15
C LEU A 294 6.26 4.71 7.71
N PRO A 295 6.66 3.48 7.36
CA PRO A 295 6.44 2.94 6.03
C PRO A 295 4.96 2.84 5.68
N LYS A 296 4.64 3.02 4.41
CA LYS A 296 3.29 2.82 3.89
C LYS A 296 3.00 1.33 3.73
N ALA A 297 2.20 0.78 4.64
CA ALA A 297 1.85 -0.64 4.65
C ALA A 297 0.43 -0.89 5.16
N GLY A 298 -0.23 -1.89 4.57
CA GLY A 298 -1.61 -2.23 4.89
C GLY A 298 -1.86 -2.54 6.36
N ILE A 299 -0.89 -3.18 7.04
CA ILE A 299 -1.01 -3.51 8.47
C ILE A 299 -1.09 -2.25 9.34
N PHE A 300 -0.30 -1.22 9.04
CA PHE A 300 -0.40 0.05 9.76
C PHE A 300 -1.71 0.77 9.44
N ALA A 301 -2.15 0.72 8.17
CA ALA A 301 -3.44 1.28 7.78
C ALA A 301 -4.61 0.62 8.53
N GLU A 302 -4.58 -0.71 8.68
CA GLU A 302 -5.57 -1.49 9.43
C GLU A 302 -5.64 -1.04 10.90
N GLU A 303 -4.49 -1.00 11.58
CA GLU A 303 -4.43 -0.60 12.99
C GLU A 303 -4.82 0.88 13.19
N GLN A 304 -4.36 1.77 12.31
CA GLN A 304 -4.78 3.17 12.30
C GLN A 304 -6.29 3.31 12.11
N GLY A 305 -6.90 2.51 11.22
CA GLY A 305 -8.36 2.50 11.02
C GLY A 305 -9.12 2.09 12.28
N LYS A 306 -8.64 1.05 12.99
CA LYS A 306 -9.22 0.60 14.27
C LYS A 306 -9.10 1.71 15.34
N VAL A 307 -7.95 2.39 15.40
CA VAL A 307 -7.72 3.49 16.33
C VAL A 307 -8.63 4.68 16.02
N ALA A 308 -8.75 5.10 14.76
CA ALA A 308 -9.68 6.16 14.37
C ALA A 308 -11.12 5.84 14.77
N ALA A 309 -11.56 4.61 14.54
CA ALA A 309 -12.88 4.14 14.95
C ALA A 309 -13.06 4.23 16.48
N GLN A 310 -12.06 3.79 17.25
CA GLN A 310 -12.12 3.82 18.72
C GLN A 310 -12.13 5.26 19.26
N GLN A 311 -11.38 6.19 18.64
CA GLN A 311 -11.43 7.61 18.97
C GLN A 311 -12.84 8.19 18.76
N ILE A 312 -13.48 7.88 17.64
CA ILE A 312 -14.84 8.29 17.33
C ILE A 312 -15.86 7.71 18.34
N LEU A 313 -15.74 6.40 18.64
CA LEU A 313 -16.58 5.73 19.64
C LEU A 313 -16.47 6.39 21.02
N ASN A 314 -15.27 6.76 21.42
CA ASN A 314 -15.01 7.43 22.69
C ASN A 314 -15.67 8.83 22.74
N GLU A 315 -15.58 9.61 21.66
CA GLU A 315 -16.24 10.91 21.55
C GLU A 315 -17.78 10.85 21.55
N ILE A 316 -18.33 9.77 21.02
CA ILE A 316 -19.78 9.52 21.05
C ILE A 316 -20.23 9.03 22.45
N GLY A 317 -19.28 8.72 23.33
CA GLY A 317 -19.56 8.19 24.68
C GLY A 317 -19.85 6.68 24.70
N ILE A 318 -19.47 5.97 23.67
CA ILE A 318 -19.65 4.52 23.52
C ILE A 318 -18.26 3.87 23.47
N GLY A 319 -17.84 3.27 24.53
CA GLY A 319 -16.62 2.48 24.51
C GLY A 319 -15.64 2.76 25.65
N PRO A 320 -14.64 1.88 25.80
CA PRO A 320 -13.56 2.06 26.76
C PRO A 320 -12.66 3.23 26.37
N THR A 321 -11.71 3.56 27.23
CA THR A 321 -10.65 4.57 26.99
C THR A 321 -10.12 4.50 25.55
N ALA A 322 -9.85 5.67 24.97
CA ALA A 322 -9.35 5.79 23.61
C ALA A 322 -8.13 4.89 23.32
N ALA A 323 -8.19 4.13 22.26
CA ALA A 323 -7.06 3.33 21.79
C ALA A 323 -5.94 4.25 21.25
N SER A 324 -4.71 3.76 21.32
CA SER A 324 -3.53 4.43 20.78
C SER A 324 -2.84 3.54 19.75
N PHE A 325 -2.49 4.11 18.61
CA PHE A 325 -1.68 3.41 17.62
C PHE A 325 -0.28 3.15 18.20
N SER A 326 0.13 1.91 18.18
CA SER A 326 1.36 1.45 18.84
C SER A 326 2.61 1.59 17.99
N GLY A 327 2.47 1.83 16.68
CA GLY A 327 3.60 1.80 15.75
C GLY A 327 4.12 0.38 15.46
N GLN A 328 3.45 -0.66 15.95
CA GLN A 328 3.81 -2.05 15.69
C GLN A 328 3.19 -2.55 14.38
N GLY A 329 3.94 -3.36 13.65
CA GLY A 329 3.47 -3.94 12.42
C GLY A 329 4.32 -5.12 11.99
N TYR A 330 3.87 -5.76 10.90
CA TYR A 330 4.60 -6.87 10.32
C TYR A 330 4.39 -6.92 8.80
N CYS A 331 5.27 -7.65 8.14
CA CYS A 331 5.19 -7.89 6.71
C CYS A 331 5.74 -9.28 6.39
N PHE A 332 5.45 -9.77 5.21
CA PHE A 332 6.02 -11.00 4.69
C PHE A 332 6.96 -10.66 3.54
N MET A 333 8.00 -11.47 3.37
CA MET A 333 8.88 -11.43 2.21
C MET A 333 8.91 -12.83 1.59
N GLU A 334 8.15 -13.01 0.52
CA GLU A 334 8.09 -14.27 -0.22
C GLU A 334 9.36 -14.47 -1.02
N VAL A 335 9.94 -15.69 -0.91
CA VAL A 335 11.20 -16.06 -1.57
C VAL A 335 11.01 -17.20 -2.59
N GLY A 336 9.78 -17.53 -2.94
CA GLY A 336 9.43 -18.65 -3.81
C GLY A 336 9.33 -19.98 -3.06
N ASN A 337 9.00 -21.04 -3.78
CA ASN A 337 8.88 -22.41 -3.26
C ASN A 337 7.97 -22.54 -2.01
N ARG A 338 6.90 -21.73 -1.94
CA ARG A 338 5.99 -21.64 -0.79
C ARG A 338 6.70 -21.30 0.52
N GLN A 339 7.70 -20.44 0.46
CA GLN A 339 8.42 -19.94 1.62
C GLN A 339 8.37 -18.42 1.70
N ALA A 340 8.22 -17.89 2.91
CA ALA A 340 8.27 -16.46 3.19
C ALA A 340 9.01 -16.18 4.50
N GLY A 341 9.81 -15.11 4.52
CA GLY A 341 10.30 -14.51 5.74
C GLY A 341 9.17 -13.70 6.41
N TYR A 342 9.21 -13.62 7.74
CA TYR A 342 8.28 -12.81 8.52
C TYR A 342 9.04 -11.67 9.19
N LEU A 343 8.76 -10.44 8.77
CA LEU A 343 9.34 -9.23 9.32
C LEU A 343 8.37 -8.61 10.33
N SER A 344 8.77 -8.49 11.59
CA SER A 344 8.06 -7.69 12.59
C SER A 344 8.83 -6.40 12.89
N ALA A 345 8.12 -5.33 13.21
CA ALA A 345 8.67 -4.02 13.48
C ALA A 345 7.91 -3.33 14.62
N ASP A 346 8.65 -2.61 15.45
CA ASP A 346 8.12 -1.69 16.44
C ASP A 346 8.79 -0.32 16.24
N PHE A 347 8.06 0.60 15.60
CA PHE A 347 8.55 1.93 15.29
C PHE A 347 8.55 2.88 16.48
N TYR A 348 7.75 2.59 17.52
CA TYR A 348 7.63 3.43 18.71
C TYR A 348 8.40 2.89 19.91
N ASN A 349 9.24 1.88 19.68
CA ASN A 349 10.13 1.39 20.72
C ASN A 349 10.96 2.55 21.31
N LYS A 350 11.04 2.63 22.64
CA LYS A 350 11.69 3.72 23.39
C LYS A 350 13.17 3.91 23.05
N ASP A 351 13.83 2.84 22.63
CA ASP A 351 15.27 2.82 22.30
C ASP A 351 15.51 3.05 20.79
N GLY A 352 14.47 3.43 20.06
CA GLY A 352 14.44 3.58 18.60
C GLY A 352 13.78 2.40 17.89
N PRO A 353 13.42 2.54 16.61
CA PRO A 353 12.77 1.49 15.84
C PRO A 353 13.50 0.17 15.89
N SER A 354 12.79 -0.91 16.21
CA SER A 354 13.32 -2.26 16.29
C SER A 354 12.67 -3.16 15.24
N PHE A 355 13.46 -4.08 14.70
CA PHE A 355 13.06 -4.98 13.62
C PHE A 355 13.56 -6.39 13.90
N ASN A 356 12.69 -7.37 13.60
CA ASN A 356 13.08 -8.78 13.61
C ASN A 356 12.64 -9.43 12.30
N LEU A 357 13.50 -10.23 11.69
CA LEU A 357 13.22 -11.00 10.49
C LEU A 357 13.40 -12.48 10.79
N ASP A 358 12.30 -13.21 10.86
CA ASP A 358 12.33 -14.66 10.90
C ASP A 358 12.72 -15.20 9.52
N PRO A 359 13.55 -16.24 9.46
CA PRO A 359 13.97 -16.83 8.20
C PRO A 359 12.79 -17.36 7.38
N PRO A 360 12.98 -17.50 6.05
CA PRO A 360 11.95 -18.06 5.19
C PRO A 360 11.52 -19.45 5.64
N SER A 361 10.20 -19.68 5.70
CA SER A 361 9.58 -20.95 6.04
C SER A 361 8.23 -21.12 5.36
N GLU A 362 7.76 -22.36 5.24
CA GLU A 362 6.40 -22.68 4.77
C GLU A 362 5.35 -22.18 5.78
N GLU A 363 5.62 -22.25 7.08
CA GLU A 363 4.74 -21.73 8.12
C GLU A 363 4.46 -20.21 7.91
N ASN A 364 5.50 -19.43 7.63
CA ASN A 364 5.34 -17.99 7.37
C ASN A 364 4.61 -17.72 6.04
N TYR A 365 4.76 -18.60 5.04
CA TYR A 365 3.97 -18.53 3.81
C TYR A 365 2.49 -18.81 4.09
N GLU A 366 2.16 -19.82 4.89
CA GLU A 366 0.78 -20.07 5.31
C GLU A 366 0.18 -18.92 6.16
N LYS A 367 0.99 -18.28 7.02
CA LYS A 367 0.58 -17.04 7.70
C LYS A 367 0.25 -15.93 6.69
N LYS A 368 1.02 -15.78 5.60
CA LYS A 368 0.75 -14.81 4.52
C LYS A 368 -0.57 -15.13 3.82
N LEU A 369 -0.86 -16.39 3.50
CA LEU A 369 -2.13 -16.81 2.92
C LEU A 369 -3.31 -16.55 3.87
N ASN A 370 -3.13 -16.88 5.15
CA ASN A 370 -4.16 -16.68 6.16
C ASN A 370 -4.41 -15.19 6.44
N PHE A 371 -3.40 -14.34 6.29
CA PHE A 371 -3.54 -12.89 6.37
C PHE A 371 -4.58 -12.35 5.37
N GLU A 372 -4.57 -12.84 4.13
CA GLU A 372 -5.58 -12.50 3.13
C GLU A 372 -6.95 -13.08 3.53
N ARG A 373 -7.04 -14.40 3.75
CA ARG A 373 -8.30 -15.12 3.98
C ARG A 373 -9.09 -14.54 5.14
N THR A 374 -8.42 -14.29 6.26
CA THR A 374 -9.08 -13.78 7.47
C THR A 374 -9.66 -12.38 7.23
N ARG A 375 -8.92 -11.49 6.57
CA ARG A 375 -9.39 -10.13 6.34
C ARG A 375 -10.53 -10.06 5.33
N ILE A 376 -10.46 -10.84 4.26
CA ILE A 376 -11.56 -10.96 3.31
C ILE A 376 -12.83 -11.42 4.03
N ARG A 377 -12.74 -12.50 4.83
CA ARG A 377 -13.86 -13.02 5.62
C ARG A 377 -14.37 -11.98 6.62
N ASP A 378 -13.49 -11.43 7.44
CA ASP A 378 -13.88 -10.62 8.58
C ASP A 378 -14.36 -9.23 8.18
N TRP A 379 -13.89 -8.70 7.05
CA TRP A 379 -14.29 -7.37 6.61
C TRP A 379 -15.49 -7.37 5.67
N LEU A 380 -15.62 -8.38 4.81
CA LEU A 380 -16.57 -8.32 3.69
C LEU A 380 -17.73 -9.31 3.78
N PHE A 381 -17.66 -10.27 4.76
CA PHE A 381 -18.71 -11.29 4.97
C PHE A 381 -19.18 -11.42 6.43
#